data_5c4dc3b688f6f4bf08229d5a09ac90eb
#
_entry.id   5c4dc3b688f6f4bf08229d5a09ac90eb
#
_cell.length_a   1.000
_cell.length_b   1.000
_cell.length_c   1.000
_cell.angle_alpha   90.00
_cell.angle_beta   90.00
_cell.angle_gamma   90.00
#
_symmetry.space_group_name_H-M   'P 1'
#
loop_
_entity.id
_entity.type
_entity.pdbx_description
1 polymer ?
#
loop_
_entity_poly.entity_id
_entity_poly.type
_entity_poly.pdbx_seq_one_letter_code
_entity_poly.pdbx_strand_id
1 'polypeptide(L)'
;MNKIGFFLLLLATKLLFAQEKNVGDFNKVTAFDQIDVMLILSDENKLILNGSGSDEVELINKNGELKIRMPLTKLLKGDDISATVYYTKIDAVEANEGSRIASESVVESAD
;
A
#
# COMPACT_ATOMS: atom_id res chain seq x y z
N MET A 1 27.92 22.66 -10.04
CA MET A 1 27.19 22.41 -11.27
C MET A 1 26.81 20.96 -11.40
N ASN A 2 27.79 20.09 -11.37
CA ASN A 2 27.52 18.64 -11.54
C ASN A 2 26.68 18.06 -10.44
N LYS A 3 26.67 18.66 -9.27
CA LYS A 3 25.89 18.17 -8.14
C LYS A 3 24.38 18.23 -8.37
N ILE A 4 23.91 19.23 -9.09
CA ILE A 4 22.49 19.39 -9.37
C ILE A 4 21.99 18.30 -10.31
N GLY A 5 22.76 18.02 -11.37
CA GLY A 5 22.39 16.97 -12.32
C GLY A 5 22.38 15.59 -11.67
N PHE A 6 23.34 15.32 -10.82
CA PHE A 6 23.41 14.05 -10.10
C PHE A 6 22.20 13.88 -9.16
N PHE A 7 21.82 14.94 -8.46
CA PHE A 7 20.68 14.90 -7.55
C PHE A 7 19.38 14.64 -8.29
N LEU A 8 19.17 15.25 -9.44
CA LEU A 8 17.97 15.03 -10.25
C LEU A 8 17.89 13.59 -10.73
N LEU A 9 19.01 12.99 -11.08
CA LEU A 9 19.05 11.62 -11.53
C LEU A 9 18.58 10.66 -10.42
N LEU A 10 19.01 10.91 -9.19
CA LEU A 10 18.59 10.08 -8.04
C LEU A 10 17.09 10.19 -7.78
N LEU A 11 16.52 11.37 -7.89
CA LEU A 11 15.09 11.56 -7.73
C LEU A 11 14.29 10.80 -8.79
N ALA A 12 14.73 10.86 -10.03
CA ALA A 12 14.08 10.14 -11.11
C ALA A 12 14.10 8.63 -10.87
N THR A 13 15.21 8.12 -10.35
CA THR A 13 15.32 6.69 -10.04
C THR A 13 14.30 6.26 -8.98
N LYS A 14 14.13 7.07 -7.93
CA LYS A 14 13.14 6.77 -6.89
C LYS A 14 11.72 6.74 -7.42
N LEU A 15 11.38 7.65 -8.31
CA LEU A 15 10.04 7.72 -8.86
C LEU A 15 9.68 6.52 -9.73
N LEU A 16 10.67 5.81 -10.28
CA LEU A 16 10.43 4.67 -11.14
C LEU A 16 10.08 3.39 -10.38
N PHE A 17 10.44 3.27 -9.08
CA PHE A 17 10.35 2.00 -8.37
C PHE A 17 9.28 1.91 -7.28
N ALA A 18 8.82 3.05 -6.76
CA ALA A 18 7.84 3.03 -5.67
C ALA A 18 7.02 4.29 -5.68
N GLN A 19 5.75 4.16 -5.30
CA GLN A 19 4.84 5.29 -5.16
C GLN A 19 4.38 5.38 -3.72
N GLU A 20 4.71 6.48 -3.07
CA GLU A 20 4.27 6.74 -1.70
C GLU A 20 2.95 7.50 -1.73
N LYS A 21 1.98 7.04 -0.95
CA LYS A 21 0.64 7.63 -0.88
C LYS A 21 0.31 7.99 0.56
N ASN A 22 -0.27 9.15 0.73
CA ASN A 22 -0.83 9.54 2.02
C ASN A 22 -2.29 9.11 2.03
N VAL A 23 -2.64 8.20 2.93
CA VAL A 23 -3.98 7.60 2.96
C VAL A 23 -4.82 8.05 4.15
N GLY A 24 -4.29 8.95 4.97
CA GLY A 24 -5.01 9.44 6.16
C GLY A 24 -5.06 8.42 7.28
N ASP A 25 -5.98 8.62 8.22
CA ASP A 25 -6.11 7.73 9.37
C ASP A 25 -7.03 6.56 9.03
N PHE A 26 -6.61 5.38 9.47
CA PHE A 26 -7.40 4.15 9.30
C PHE A 26 -7.13 3.20 10.46
N ASN A 27 -8.05 2.30 10.71
CA ASN A 27 -7.89 1.24 11.70
C ASN A 27 -8.27 -0.13 11.14
N LYS A 28 -8.67 -0.20 9.87
CA LYS A 28 -8.92 -1.46 9.18
C LYS A 28 -8.31 -1.39 7.79
N VAL A 29 -7.71 -2.50 7.35
CA VAL A 29 -7.16 -2.63 6.00
C VAL A 29 -7.85 -3.79 5.30
N THR A 30 -8.37 -3.54 4.10
CA THR A 30 -9.02 -4.54 3.28
C THR A 30 -8.34 -4.57 1.91
N ALA A 31 -7.85 -5.73 1.51
CA ALA A 31 -7.17 -5.92 0.23
C ALA A 31 -8.01 -6.77 -0.70
N PHE A 32 -7.95 -6.45 -2.00
CA PHE A 32 -8.69 -7.13 -3.05
C PHE A 32 -7.79 -7.47 -4.23
N ASP A 33 -8.28 -8.29 -5.14
CA ASP A 33 -7.76 -8.46 -6.49
C ASP A 33 -6.31 -8.95 -6.54
N GLN A 34 -5.99 -9.91 -5.67
CA GLN A 34 -4.68 -10.58 -5.62
C GLN A 34 -3.50 -9.68 -5.20
N ILE A 35 -3.77 -8.50 -4.67
CA ILE A 35 -2.72 -7.60 -4.20
C ILE A 35 -2.12 -8.17 -2.91
N ASP A 36 -0.79 -8.18 -2.84
CA ASP A 36 -0.07 -8.56 -1.62
C ASP A 36 0.15 -7.33 -0.74
N VAL A 37 -0.18 -7.46 0.54
CA VAL A 37 -0.05 -6.36 1.51
C VAL A 37 0.88 -6.78 2.64
N MET A 38 1.84 -5.93 2.96
CA MET A 38 2.69 -6.08 4.14
C MET A 38 2.39 -4.95 5.11
N LEU A 39 2.06 -5.30 6.35
CA LEU A 39 1.77 -4.33 7.40
C LEU A 39 3.01 -4.09 8.25
N ILE A 40 3.34 -2.82 8.49
CA ILE A 40 4.49 -2.42 9.31
C ILE A 40 4.01 -1.41 10.33
N LEU A 41 4.22 -1.71 11.62
CA LEU A 41 3.90 -0.78 12.69
C LEU A 41 4.84 0.42 12.62
N SER A 42 4.29 1.61 12.71
CA SER A 42 5.02 2.85 12.54
C SER A 42 4.41 3.95 13.40
N ASP A 43 5.03 5.11 13.42
CA ASP A 43 4.49 6.28 14.10
C ASP A 43 3.68 7.19 13.18
N GLU A 44 3.51 6.77 11.92
CA GLU A 44 2.65 7.49 10.98
C GLU A 44 1.99 6.52 10.03
N ASN A 45 0.86 6.93 9.47
CA ASN A 45 0.12 6.15 8.47
C ASN A 45 0.57 6.55 7.08
N LYS A 46 0.97 5.58 6.27
CA LYS A 46 1.28 5.81 4.86
C LYS A 46 1.29 4.49 4.12
N LEU A 47 1.30 4.55 2.81
CA LEU A 47 1.28 3.37 1.97
C LEU A 47 2.27 3.55 0.83
N ILE A 48 3.03 2.50 0.54
CA ILE A 48 3.96 2.48 -0.59
C ILE A 48 3.53 1.37 -1.54
N LEU A 49 3.34 1.72 -2.80
CA LEU A 49 2.95 0.78 -3.84
C LEU A 49 4.14 0.44 -4.72
N ASN A 50 4.31 -0.84 -5.01
CA ASN A 50 5.35 -1.35 -5.91
C ASN A 50 4.72 -2.31 -6.90
N GLY A 51 5.35 -2.43 -8.06
CA GLY A 51 4.97 -3.42 -9.04
C GLY A 51 4.37 -2.84 -10.29
N SER A 52 4.25 -3.68 -11.30
CA SER A 52 3.68 -3.32 -12.58
C SER A 52 2.19 -3.04 -12.43
N GLY A 53 1.73 -1.87 -12.86
CA GLY A 53 0.33 -1.48 -12.71
C GLY A 53 -0.01 -0.84 -11.38
N SER A 54 0.97 -0.55 -10.54
CA SER A 54 0.73 0.05 -9.23
C SER A 54 0.07 1.43 -9.33
N ASP A 55 0.27 2.15 -10.43
CA ASP A 55 -0.36 3.44 -10.66
C ASP A 55 -1.87 3.33 -10.91
N GLU A 56 -2.37 2.13 -11.18
CA GLU A 56 -3.80 1.90 -11.40
C GLU A 56 -4.55 1.50 -10.13
N VAL A 57 -3.85 1.23 -9.05
CA VAL A 57 -4.46 0.82 -7.79
C VAL A 57 -5.35 1.92 -7.23
N GLU A 58 -6.55 1.55 -6.81
CA GLU A 58 -7.48 2.46 -6.15
C GLU A 58 -7.37 2.33 -4.64
N LEU A 59 -7.17 3.45 -3.98
CA LEU A 59 -7.07 3.53 -2.52
C LEU A 59 -8.25 4.33 -2.02
N ILE A 60 -9.07 3.69 -1.18
CA ILE A 60 -10.29 4.31 -0.65
C ILE A 60 -10.22 4.21 0.87
N ASN A 61 -10.26 5.35 1.54
CA ASN A 61 -10.36 5.38 3.00
C ASN A 61 -11.75 5.94 3.35
N LYS A 62 -12.59 5.08 3.89
CA LYS A 62 -13.93 5.46 4.27
C LYS A 62 -14.23 4.95 5.67
N ASN A 63 -14.54 5.85 6.58
CA ASN A 63 -14.86 5.53 7.96
C ASN A 63 -13.77 4.70 8.65
N GLY A 64 -12.50 4.98 8.32
CA GLY A 64 -11.37 4.28 8.91
C GLY A 64 -11.01 2.96 8.25
N GLU A 65 -11.74 2.53 7.23
CA GLU A 65 -11.39 1.34 6.46
C GLU A 65 -10.63 1.74 5.19
N LEU A 66 -9.36 1.33 5.11
CA LEU A 66 -8.55 1.54 3.93
C LEU A 66 -8.71 0.35 3.00
N LYS A 67 -9.29 0.58 1.84
CA LYS A 67 -9.48 -0.45 0.82
C LYS A 67 -8.43 -0.28 -0.27
N ILE A 68 -7.78 -1.38 -0.62
CA ILE A 68 -6.73 -1.43 -1.64
C ILE A 68 -7.23 -2.38 -2.72
N ARG A 69 -7.53 -1.86 -3.90
CA ARG A 69 -8.16 -2.65 -4.96
C ARG A 69 -7.75 -2.18 -6.34
N MET A 70 -8.02 -3.01 -7.33
CA MET A 70 -7.87 -2.63 -8.74
C MET A 70 -9.18 -2.05 -9.26
N PRO A 71 -9.14 -1.22 -10.31
CA PRO A 71 -10.38 -0.74 -10.93
C PRO A 71 -11.14 -1.88 -11.61
N LEU A 72 -12.42 -1.66 -11.88
CA LEU A 72 -13.30 -2.69 -12.45
C LEU A 72 -12.74 -3.31 -13.74
N THR A 73 -12.00 -2.53 -14.53
CA THR A 73 -11.42 -3.02 -15.78
C THR A 73 -10.19 -3.91 -15.56
N LYS A 74 -9.68 -3.98 -14.32
CA LYS A 74 -8.45 -4.69 -13.97
C LYS A 74 -8.64 -5.66 -12.80
N LEU A 75 -9.84 -6.16 -12.62
CA LEU A 75 -10.14 -7.09 -11.53
C LEU A 75 -9.22 -8.32 -11.61
N LEU A 76 -8.72 -8.75 -10.46
CA LEU A 76 -7.82 -9.90 -10.32
C LEU A 76 -6.49 -9.72 -11.05
N LYS A 77 -6.08 -8.48 -11.34
CA LYS A 77 -4.82 -8.17 -12.00
C LYS A 77 -3.79 -7.58 -11.05
N GLY A 78 -3.97 -7.76 -9.74
CA GLY A 78 -3.06 -7.22 -8.74
C GLY A 78 -1.94 -8.14 -8.31
N ASP A 79 -1.76 -9.29 -8.96
CA ASP A 79 -0.78 -10.29 -8.56
C ASP A 79 0.68 -9.82 -8.67
N ASP A 80 0.96 -8.81 -9.49
CA ASP A 80 2.28 -8.21 -9.59
C ASP A 80 2.46 -6.99 -8.69
N ILE A 81 1.44 -6.66 -7.89
CA ILE A 81 1.42 -5.46 -7.08
C ILE A 81 1.59 -5.81 -5.62
N SER A 82 2.46 -5.06 -4.94
CA SER A 82 2.58 -5.15 -3.49
C SER A 82 2.38 -3.79 -2.87
N ALA A 83 1.70 -3.77 -1.73
CA ALA A 83 1.46 -2.56 -0.95
C ALA A 83 2.10 -2.75 0.42
N THR A 84 2.97 -1.82 0.81
CA THR A 84 3.51 -1.77 2.16
C THR A 84 2.72 -0.72 2.92
N VAL A 85 1.98 -1.15 3.94
CA VAL A 85 1.11 -0.28 4.72
C VAL A 85 1.74 -0.03 6.07
N TYR A 86 2.15 1.21 6.30
CA TYR A 86 2.64 1.66 7.59
C TYR A 86 1.44 2.12 8.39
N TYR A 87 1.28 1.62 9.61
CA TYR A 87 0.11 1.91 10.43
C TYR A 87 0.51 2.25 11.85
N THR A 88 -0.29 3.12 12.50
CA THR A 88 -0.09 3.44 13.91
C THR A 88 -0.96 2.54 14.79
N LYS A 89 -2.14 2.20 14.33
CA LYS A 89 -3.07 1.33 15.04
C LYS A 89 -3.94 0.58 14.01
N ILE A 90 -4.16 -0.70 14.26
CA ILE A 90 -5.02 -1.50 13.40
C ILE A 90 -5.88 -2.41 14.27
N ASP A 91 -7.17 -2.48 13.96
CA ASP A 91 -8.14 -3.29 14.70
C ASP A 91 -8.59 -4.50 13.90
N ALA A 92 -8.52 -4.43 12.57
CA ALA A 92 -8.99 -5.51 11.71
C ALA A 92 -8.29 -5.49 10.36
N VAL A 93 -8.17 -6.68 9.77
CA VAL A 93 -7.67 -6.84 8.40
C VAL A 93 -8.56 -7.84 7.67
N GLU A 94 -8.70 -7.66 6.37
CA GLU A 94 -9.50 -8.57 5.55
C GLU A 94 -8.83 -8.72 4.18
N ALA A 95 -8.57 -9.96 3.78
CA ALA A 95 -7.99 -10.27 2.48
C ALA A 95 -9.03 -10.98 1.63
N ASN A 96 -9.36 -10.40 0.48
CA ASN A 96 -10.39 -10.91 -0.43
C ASN A 96 -9.81 -11.17 -1.81
N GLU A 97 -10.47 -12.05 -2.56
CA GLU A 97 -10.20 -12.27 -3.98
C GLU A 97 -8.74 -12.61 -4.28
N GLY A 98 -8.18 -13.54 -3.48
CA GLY A 98 -6.83 -14.02 -3.68
C GLY A 98 -5.74 -13.09 -3.18
N SER A 99 -6.08 -11.98 -2.53
CA SER A 99 -5.10 -11.10 -1.93
C SER A 99 -4.52 -11.73 -0.65
N ARG A 100 -3.39 -11.20 -0.19
CA ARG A 100 -2.75 -11.65 1.04
C ARG A 100 -2.33 -10.46 1.87
N ILE A 101 -2.47 -10.60 3.18
CA ILE A 101 -2.02 -9.58 4.12
C ILE A 101 -1.10 -10.26 5.13
N ALA A 102 0.12 -9.77 5.24
CA ALA A 102 1.10 -10.26 6.19
C ALA A 102 1.61 -9.11 7.04
N SER A 103 2.20 -9.43 8.17
CA SER A 103 2.73 -8.43 9.11
C SER A 103 4.13 -8.84 9.56
N GLU A 104 5.02 -7.86 9.73
CA GLU A 104 6.35 -8.10 10.27
C GLU A 104 6.31 -8.41 11.76
N SER A 105 5.25 -7.99 12.44
CA SER A 105 5.07 -8.22 13.87
C SER A 105 3.67 -8.74 14.10
N VAL A 106 3.43 -9.25 15.32
CA VAL A 106 2.09 -9.73 15.68
C VAL A 106 1.14 -8.54 15.69
N VAL A 107 0.03 -8.67 14.95
CA VAL A 107 -1.02 -7.67 14.95
C VAL A 107 -1.97 -8.00 16.10
N GLU A 108 -2.09 -7.05 17.03
CA GLU A 108 -3.04 -7.18 18.12
C GLU A 108 -4.34 -6.49 17.74
N SER A 109 -5.39 -7.27 17.65
CA SER A 109 -6.73 -6.77 17.31
C SER A 109 -7.56 -6.67 18.57
N ALA A 110 -8.47 -5.68 18.58
CA ALA A 110 -9.43 -5.52 19.68
C ALA A 110 -10.48 -6.63 19.71
N ASP A 111 -10.59 -7.35 18.62
CA ASP A 111 -11.55 -8.49 18.53
C ASP A 111 -10.99 -9.74 19.24
#